data_0dbd92784752c8365809d6e04b687e44
#
_entry.id   0dbd92784752c8365809d6e04b687e44
#
_cell.length_a   1.000
_cell.length_b   1.000
_cell.length_c   1.000
_cell.angle_alpha   90.00
_cell.angle_beta   90.00
_cell.angle_gamma   90.00
#
_symmetry.space_group_name_H-M   'P 1'
#
loop_
_entity.id
_entity.type
_entity.pdbx_description
1 polymer ?
#
loop_
_entity_poly.entity_id
_entity_poly.type
_entity_poly.pdbx_seq_one_letter_code
_entity_poly.pdbx_strand_id
1 'polypeptide(L)'
;MSKTGGVRRRVLVIWLVLASLVSGIALLEYRDRARLPADVAEKIHGVEGSRMLMPVATAEIAAIELVQAGTMHRFERDAAGVWFYHGVHAGTQASHAHQTQPQQAERIEKGFAALGRPRMERFFKLDVQNAYGVTSPQMVMLVYGKGNSQPLAQFAVGDIAPDGLSRYVLRVGSASVVTIPDYQITNLLDLIQAVGGSKAPARGIEIENGR
;
A
#
# COMPACT_ATOMS: atom_id res chain seq x y z
N MET A 1 17.00 -26.50 -53.38
CA MET A 1 18.12 -26.08 -52.52
C MET A 1 17.59 -25.13 -51.44
N SER A 2 17.77 -25.45 -50.36
CA SER A 2 17.48 -25.28 -48.92
C SER A 2 17.30 -23.82 -48.46
N LYS A 3 16.04 -23.41 -48.20
CA LYS A 3 15.70 -22.16 -47.49
C LYS A 3 15.33 -22.37 -46.00
N THR A 4 15.54 -23.57 -45.46
CA THR A 4 15.07 -23.94 -44.10
C THR A 4 16.03 -23.54 -42.95
N GLY A 5 17.28 -23.18 -43.25
CA GLY A 5 18.27 -22.82 -42.23
C GLY A 5 18.01 -21.48 -41.52
N GLY A 6 17.43 -20.50 -42.24
CA GLY A 6 17.22 -19.14 -41.72
C GLY A 6 16.09 -19.03 -40.67
N VAL A 7 15.04 -19.84 -40.84
CA VAL A 7 13.87 -19.81 -39.92
C VAL A 7 14.25 -20.45 -38.57
N ARG A 8 14.94 -21.57 -38.58
CA ARG A 8 15.39 -22.24 -37.34
C ARG A 8 16.35 -21.40 -36.52
N ARG A 9 17.26 -20.66 -37.18
CA ARG A 9 18.17 -19.72 -36.49
C ARG A 9 17.45 -18.54 -35.85
N ARG A 10 16.45 -17.98 -36.53
CA ARG A 10 15.60 -16.87 -35.98
C ARG A 10 14.78 -17.33 -34.78
N VAL A 11 14.18 -18.50 -34.85
CA VAL A 11 13.43 -19.09 -33.74
C VAL A 11 14.33 -19.34 -32.53
N LEU A 12 15.53 -19.86 -32.75
CA LEU A 12 16.50 -20.12 -31.68
C LEU A 12 16.95 -18.81 -30.99
N VAL A 13 17.19 -17.75 -31.77
CA VAL A 13 17.52 -16.41 -31.22
C VAL A 13 16.37 -15.85 -30.38
N ILE A 14 15.11 -15.97 -30.83
CA ILE A 14 13.93 -15.52 -30.08
C ILE A 14 13.86 -16.26 -28.73
N TRP A 15 14.03 -17.57 -28.71
CA TRP A 15 14.03 -18.37 -27.47
C TRP A 15 15.17 -18.00 -26.53
N LEU A 16 16.38 -17.70 -27.05
CA LEU A 16 17.49 -17.23 -26.22
C LEU A 16 17.23 -15.87 -25.60
N VAL A 17 16.62 -14.94 -26.36
CA VAL A 17 16.26 -13.63 -25.84
C VAL A 17 15.16 -13.76 -24.76
N LEU A 18 14.16 -14.60 -25.01
CA LEU A 18 13.09 -14.85 -24.03
C LEU A 18 13.64 -15.48 -22.74
N ALA A 19 14.50 -16.47 -22.86
CA ALA A 19 15.15 -17.12 -21.71
C ALA A 19 16.02 -16.14 -20.92
N SER A 20 16.76 -15.26 -21.59
CA SER A 20 17.57 -14.24 -20.93
C SER A 20 16.72 -13.20 -20.22
N LEU A 21 15.57 -12.82 -20.78
CA LEU A 21 14.61 -11.88 -20.16
C LEU A 21 13.99 -12.49 -18.89
N VAL A 22 13.53 -13.73 -18.97
CA VAL A 22 12.95 -14.46 -17.82
C VAL A 22 14.00 -14.64 -16.72
N SER A 23 15.23 -15.00 -17.09
CA SER A 23 16.34 -15.15 -16.13
C SER A 23 16.70 -13.81 -15.48
N GLY A 24 16.67 -12.70 -16.24
CA GLY A 24 16.91 -11.36 -15.74
C GLY A 24 15.85 -10.92 -14.73
N ILE A 25 14.56 -11.18 -15.02
CA ILE A 25 13.45 -10.89 -14.10
C ILE A 25 13.57 -11.72 -12.82
N ALA A 26 13.84 -13.04 -12.94
CA ALA A 26 14.01 -13.92 -11.80
C ALA A 26 15.21 -13.50 -10.91
N LEU A 27 16.31 -13.03 -11.52
CA LEU A 27 17.48 -12.55 -10.79
C LEU A 27 17.18 -11.23 -10.06
N LEU A 28 16.43 -10.33 -10.68
CA LEU A 28 15.99 -9.09 -10.04
C LEU A 28 15.08 -9.39 -8.85
N GLU A 29 14.10 -10.27 -9.02
CA GLU A 29 13.19 -10.68 -7.95
C GLU A 29 13.94 -11.38 -6.81
N TYR A 30 14.91 -12.23 -7.12
CA TYR A 30 15.77 -12.86 -6.13
C TYR A 30 16.62 -11.84 -5.35
N ARG A 31 17.18 -10.84 -6.04
CA ARG A 31 17.96 -9.76 -5.40
C ARG A 31 17.09 -8.85 -4.53
N ASP A 32 15.84 -8.58 -4.93
CA ASP A 32 14.93 -7.78 -4.15
C ASP A 32 14.47 -8.52 -2.89
N ARG A 33 14.23 -9.81 -2.96
CA ARG A 33 13.96 -10.65 -1.78
C ARG A 33 15.18 -10.77 -0.84
N ALA A 34 16.39 -10.82 -1.37
CA ALA A 34 17.63 -10.88 -0.57
C ALA A 34 18.03 -9.55 0.07
N ARG A 35 17.40 -8.44 -0.34
CA ARG A 35 17.65 -7.10 0.23
C ARG A 35 16.76 -6.74 1.42
N LEU A 36 15.78 -7.57 1.77
CA LEU A 36 15.05 -7.38 3.02
C LEU A 36 16.02 -7.63 4.17
N PRO A 37 16.29 -6.63 5.05
CA PRO A 37 17.10 -6.83 6.23
C PRO A 37 16.57 -8.04 7.03
N ALA A 38 17.45 -8.88 7.54
CA ALA A 38 17.07 -10.11 8.24
C ALA A 38 16.19 -9.83 9.47
N ASP A 39 16.37 -8.66 10.11
CA ASP A 39 15.55 -8.17 11.21
C ASP A 39 14.12 -7.82 10.80
N VAL A 40 13.93 -7.37 9.56
CA VAL A 40 12.60 -7.11 8.98
C VAL A 40 11.92 -8.43 8.59
N ALA A 41 12.67 -9.37 8.03
CA ALA A 41 12.16 -10.70 7.70
C ALA A 41 11.74 -11.46 8.97
N GLU A 42 12.54 -11.40 10.04
CA GLU A 42 12.23 -12.03 11.34
C GLU A 42 11.01 -11.38 12.00
N LYS A 43 10.89 -10.05 11.97
CA LYS A 43 9.68 -9.34 12.43
C LYS A 43 8.44 -9.72 11.61
N ILE A 44 8.59 -9.94 10.31
CA ILE A 44 7.50 -10.37 9.43
C ILE A 44 7.06 -11.81 9.75
N HIS A 45 7.99 -12.73 9.99
CA HIS A 45 7.68 -14.11 10.38
C HIS A 45 7.13 -14.22 11.81
N GLY A 46 7.59 -13.37 12.73
CA GLY A 46 7.04 -13.28 14.09
C GLY A 46 5.57 -12.84 14.12
N VAL A 47 5.11 -12.14 13.08
CA VAL A 47 3.71 -11.69 12.94
C VAL A 47 2.78 -12.79 12.39
N GLU A 48 3.29 -13.84 11.74
CA GLU A 48 2.44 -14.98 11.32
C GLU A 48 1.82 -15.72 12.51
N GLY A 49 2.46 -15.70 13.69
CA GLY A 49 1.87 -16.17 14.96
C GLY A 49 0.96 -15.14 15.65
N SER A 50 1.02 -13.88 15.24
CA SER A 50 0.19 -12.81 15.77
C SER A 50 -1.10 -12.69 14.95
N ARG A 51 -2.25 -12.67 15.62
CA ARG A 51 -3.53 -12.37 14.97
C ARG A 51 -3.70 -10.87 14.66
N MET A 52 -2.68 -10.07 14.83
CA MET A 52 -2.72 -8.63 14.54
C MET A 52 -2.47 -8.39 13.05
N LEU A 53 -3.26 -7.49 12.42
CA LEU A 53 -3.10 -7.14 11.02
C LEU A 53 -1.77 -6.40 10.77
N MET A 54 -1.46 -5.42 11.63
CA MET A 54 -0.25 -4.61 11.46
C MET A 54 1.01 -5.37 11.85
N PRO A 55 2.08 -5.27 11.05
CA PRO A 55 3.34 -5.99 11.27
C PRO A 55 4.15 -5.44 12.44
N VAL A 56 3.90 -4.19 12.83
CA VAL A 56 4.60 -3.48 13.91
C VAL A 56 3.61 -2.65 14.71
N ALA A 57 4.04 -2.19 15.89
CA ALA A 57 3.25 -1.27 16.70
C ALA A 57 3.03 0.06 15.95
N THR A 58 1.88 0.70 16.12
CA THR A 58 1.52 1.94 15.43
C THR A 58 2.54 3.06 15.67
N ALA A 59 3.22 3.07 16.82
CA ALA A 59 4.27 4.02 17.14
C ALA A 59 5.55 3.87 16.28
N GLU A 60 5.77 2.70 15.69
CA GLU A 60 6.91 2.42 14.80
C GLU A 60 6.61 2.79 13.34
N ILE A 61 5.35 3.05 13.02
CA ILE A 61 4.91 3.42 11.68
C ILE A 61 5.23 4.90 11.45
N ALA A 62 5.99 5.18 10.40
CA ALA A 62 6.35 6.54 9.99
C ALA A 62 5.43 7.11 8.90
N ALA A 63 4.94 6.24 8.00
CA ALA A 63 4.03 6.67 6.95
C ALA A 63 3.07 5.53 6.56
N ILE A 64 1.90 5.91 6.05
CA ILE A 64 0.92 5.02 5.45
C ILE A 64 0.45 5.64 4.14
N GLU A 65 0.44 4.85 3.09
CA GLU A 65 -0.15 5.21 1.80
C GLU A 65 -1.41 4.38 1.58
N LEU A 66 -2.48 5.05 1.19
CA LEU A 66 -3.76 4.45 0.83
C LEU A 66 -4.02 4.75 -0.64
N VAL A 67 -4.05 3.73 -1.48
CA VAL A 67 -4.37 3.87 -2.91
C VAL A 67 -5.80 3.42 -3.12
N GLN A 68 -6.67 4.35 -3.53
CA GLN A 68 -8.08 4.10 -3.81
C GLN A 68 -8.44 4.70 -5.17
N ALA A 69 -9.12 3.94 -6.02
CA ALA A 69 -9.55 4.38 -7.34
C ALA A 69 -8.42 5.05 -8.16
N GLY A 70 -7.20 4.52 -8.09
CA GLY A 70 -6.03 5.04 -8.77
C GLY A 70 -5.41 6.30 -8.15
N THR A 71 -5.96 6.79 -7.05
CA THR A 71 -5.44 7.96 -6.32
C THR A 71 -4.69 7.50 -5.08
N MET A 72 -3.47 8.01 -4.90
CA MET A 72 -2.64 7.73 -3.72
C MET A 72 -2.76 8.87 -2.71
N HIS A 73 -3.09 8.52 -1.49
CA HIS A 73 -3.17 9.40 -0.33
C HIS A 73 -2.07 9.02 0.65
N ARG A 74 -1.12 9.93 0.86
CA ARG A 74 0.00 9.69 1.75
C ARG A 74 -0.18 10.44 3.07
N PHE A 75 -0.02 9.71 4.15
CA PHE A 75 -0.03 10.20 5.53
C PHE A 75 1.33 9.92 6.13
N GLU A 76 1.94 10.92 6.78
CA GLU A 76 3.26 10.81 7.37
C GLU A 76 3.29 11.37 8.79
N ARG A 77 4.32 10.96 9.55
CA ARG A 77 4.67 11.62 10.81
C ARG A 77 5.78 12.63 10.57
N ASP A 78 5.62 13.83 11.12
CA ASP A 78 6.67 14.83 11.15
C ASP A 78 7.81 14.44 12.13
N ALA A 79 8.83 15.30 12.25
CA ALA A 79 9.95 15.09 13.16
C ALA A 79 9.54 15.01 14.63
N ALA A 80 8.42 15.60 15.02
CA ALA A 80 7.83 15.50 16.36
C ALA A 80 6.96 14.23 16.53
N GLY A 81 6.78 13.44 15.48
CA GLY A 81 5.95 12.24 15.47
C GLY A 81 4.45 12.50 15.28
N VAL A 82 4.07 13.72 14.90
CA VAL A 82 2.69 14.11 14.68
C VAL A 82 2.28 13.78 13.27
N TRP A 83 1.11 13.15 13.10
CA TRP A 83 0.58 12.80 11.80
C TRP A 83 0.13 14.04 11.00
N PHE A 84 0.41 14.02 9.72
CA PHE A 84 -0.13 14.98 8.77
C PHE A 84 -0.49 14.29 7.45
N TYR A 85 -1.39 14.90 6.70
CA TYR A 85 -1.73 14.47 5.36
C TYR A 85 -0.83 15.16 4.35
N HIS A 86 -0.02 14.38 3.65
CA HIS A 86 0.94 14.89 2.65
C HIS A 86 0.26 15.28 1.33
N GLY A 87 -0.96 14.79 1.09
CA GLY A 87 -1.71 15.09 -0.12
C GLY A 87 -1.64 13.98 -1.16
N VAL A 88 -2.14 14.30 -2.35
CA VAL A 88 -2.07 13.46 -3.54
C VAL A 88 -0.83 13.86 -4.31
N HIS A 89 0.18 13.00 -4.31
CA HIS A 89 1.38 13.23 -5.11
C HIS A 89 1.36 12.35 -6.36
N ALA A 90 1.10 12.99 -7.50
CA ALA A 90 1.40 12.45 -8.81
C ALA A 90 2.78 12.98 -9.25
N GLY A 91 3.88 12.34 -8.78
CA GLY A 91 5.23 12.65 -9.23
C GLY A 91 6.20 13.21 -8.18
N THR A 92 7.47 13.35 -8.58
CA THR A 92 8.66 13.59 -7.74
C THR A 92 8.85 15.04 -7.26
N GLN A 93 7.87 15.92 -7.35
CA GLN A 93 8.00 17.33 -6.99
C GLN A 93 7.18 17.68 -5.75
N ALA A 94 7.61 17.28 -4.58
CA ALA A 94 6.96 17.69 -3.35
C ALA A 94 7.96 18.02 -2.24
N SER A 95 8.73 19.08 -2.45
CA SER A 95 9.42 19.76 -1.36
C SER A 95 8.61 21.01 -0.98
N HIS A 96 7.51 20.84 -0.25
CA HIS A 96 6.74 21.93 0.34
C HIS A 96 6.40 21.59 1.77
N ALA A 97 6.54 22.58 2.65
CA ALA A 97 6.20 22.42 4.05
C ALA A 97 4.66 22.33 4.20
N HIS A 98 4.19 21.23 4.79
CA HIS A 98 2.79 21.09 5.17
C HIS A 98 2.61 21.64 6.58
N GLN A 99 1.66 22.54 6.75
CA GLN A 99 1.24 22.95 8.09
C GLN A 99 0.35 21.85 8.67
N THR A 100 0.82 21.25 9.76
CA THR A 100 0.05 20.29 10.53
C THR A 100 -1.11 21.00 11.21
N GLN A 101 -2.34 20.68 10.82
CA GLN A 101 -3.54 21.16 11.48
C GLN A 101 -3.85 20.23 12.66
N PRO A 102 -3.90 20.71 13.92
CA PRO A 102 -4.05 19.84 15.09
C PRO A 102 -5.27 18.93 15.03
N GLN A 103 -6.41 19.44 14.57
CA GLN A 103 -7.65 18.65 14.44
C GLN A 103 -7.53 17.55 13.39
N GLN A 104 -6.81 17.82 12.29
CA GLN A 104 -6.54 16.82 11.26
C GLN A 104 -5.57 15.75 11.78
N ALA A 105 -4.51 16.15 12.47
CA ALA A 105 -3.55 15.25 13.09
C ALA A 105 -4.22 14.28 14.07
N GLU A 106 -5.10 14.78 14.94
CA GLU A 106 -5.86 13.95 15.88
C GLU A 106 -6.77 12.95 15.16
N ARG A 107 -7.44 13.36 14.09
CA ARG A 107 -8.29 12.48 13.28
C ARG A 107 -7.48 11.37 12.63
N ILE A 108 -6.31 11.69 12.06
CA ILE A 108 -5.41 10.72 11.44
C ILE A 108 -4.90 9.74 12.50
N GLU A 109 -4.43 10.24 13.64
CA GLU A 109 -3.95 9.42 14.76
C GLU A 109 -5.03 8.42 15.22
N LYS A 110 -6.28 8.88 15.42
CA LYS A 110 -7.40 8.02 15.81
C LYS A 110 -7.69 6.94 14.76
N GLY A 111 -7.68 7.29 13.47
CA GLY A 111 -7.91 6.36 12.38
C GLY A 111 -6.87 5.24 12.34
N PHE A 112 -5.59 5.60 12.42
CA PHE A 112 -4.51 4.61 12.37
C PHE A 112 -4.30 3.87 13.70
N ALA A 113 -4.58 4.49 14.85
CA ALA A 113 -4.58 3.79 16.14
C ALA A 113 -5.67 2.71 16.16
N ALA A 114 -6.82 2.97 15.55
CA ALA A 114 -7.87 1.97 15.38
C ALA A 114 -7.40 0.80 14.49
N LEU A 115 -6.69 1.08 13.39
CA LEU A 115 -6.15 0.08 12.48
C LEU A 115 -5.05 -0.80 13.11
N GLY A 116 -4.35 -0.32 14.13
CA GLY A 116 -3.37 -1.10 14.89
C GLY A 116 -3.98 -2.19 15.79
N ARG A 117 -5.31 -2.19 15.98
CA ARG A 117 -6.01 -3.11 16.90
C ARG A 117 -6.68 -4.33 16.23
N PRO A 118 -7.03 -4.30 14.91
CA PRO A 118 -7.83 -5.38 14.35
C PRO A 118 -7.07 -6.69 14.43
N ARG A 119 -7.82 -7.67 14.96
CA ARG A 119 -7.41 -9.07 14.90
C ARG A 119 -7.91 -9.66 13.60
N MET A 120 -7.07 -10.44 12.95
CA MET A 120 -7.49 -11.31 11.87
C MET A 120 -8.43 -12.35 12.43
N GLU A 121 -9.67 -12.39 11.93
CA GLU A 121 -10.71 -13.24 12.53
C GLU A 121 -10.74 -14.62 11.90
N ARG A 122 -10.74 -14.66 10.56
CA ARG A 122 -10.79 -15.89 9.77
C ARG A 122 -9.67 -15.90 8.74
N PHE A 123 -9.22 -17.10 8.40
CA PHE A 123 -8.15 -17.35 7.46
C PHE A 123 -8.67 -18.21 6.32
N PHE A 124 -8.42 -17.80 5.09
CA PHE A 124 -8.81 -18.51 3.88
C PHE A 124 -7.57 -18.73 3.02
N LYS A 125 -7.46 -19.91 2.43
CA LYS A 125 -6.41 -20.15 1.44
C LYS A 125 -6.69 -19.27 0.23
N LEU A 126 -5.67 -18.56 -0.25
CA LEU A 126 -5.77 -17.84 -1.52
C LEU A 126 -5.96 -18.87 -2.63
N ASP A 127 -7.06 -18.76 -3.35
CA ASP A 127 -7.42 -19.62 -4.46
C ASP A 127 -7.76 -18.74 -5.68
N VAL A 128 -7.34 -19.19 -6.86
CA VAL A 128 -7.62 -18.49 -8.12
C VAL A 128 -9.13 -18.43 -8.41
N GLN A 129 -9.90 -19.42 -7.93
CA GLN A 129 -11.35 -19.46 -8.10
C GLN A 129 -12.11 -18.58 -7.09
N ASN A 130 -11.51 -18.34 -5.91
CA ASN A 130 -12.07 -17.51 -4.85
C ASN A 130 -11.13 -16.34 -4.58
N ALA A 131 -11.16 -15.35 -5.45
CA ALA A 131 -10.24 -14.22 -5.39
C ALA A 131 -10.57 -13.23 -4.25
N TYR A 132 -11.71 -13.36 -3.58
CA TYR A 132 -12.16 -12.49 -2.47
C TYR A 132 -12.05 -10.98 -2.76
N GLY A 133 -12.01 -10.59 -4.03
CA GLY A 133 -11.75 -9.22 -4.47
C GLY A 133 -10.29 -8.73 -4.30
N VAL A 134 -9.39 -9.54 -3.71
CA VAL A 134 -8.01 -9.11 -3.40
C VAL A 134 -7.07 -9.10 -4.61
N THR A 135 -7.43 -9.76 -5.72
CA THR A 135 -6.68 -9.70 -7.00
C THR A 135 -7.00 -8.44 -7.81
N SER A 136 -8.14 -7.80 -7.55
CA SER A 136 -8.53 -6.50 -8.08
C SER A 136 -9.03 -5.62 -6.92
N PRO A 137 -8.12 -5.21 -6.03
CA PRO A 137 -8.48 -4.64 -4.74
C PRO A 137 -9.14 -3.26 -4.90
N GLN A 138 -10.12 -2.97 -4.05
CA GLN A 138 -10.77 -1.67 -3.96
C GLN A 138 -9.83 -0.61 -3.36
N MET A 139 -8.91 -1.06 -2.50
CA MET A 139 -7.89 -0.22 -1.89
C MET A 139 -6.62 -1.04 -1.67
N VAL A 140 -5.47 -0.38 -1.84
CA VAL A 140 -4.17 -0.92 -1.43
C VAL A 140 -3.62 -0.04 -0.32
N MET A 141 -3.09 -0.66 0.73
CA MET A 141 -2.46 0.03 1.84
C MET A 141 -0.99 -0.38 1.92
N LEU A 142 -0.10 0.60 1.95
CA LEU A 142 1.34 0.40 2.15
C LEU A 142 1.75 1.03 3.48
N VAL A 143 2.48 0.29 4.29
CA VAL A 143 2.90 0.70 5.63
C VAL A 143 4.41 0.83 5.67
N TYR A 144 4.92 1.98 6.10
CA TYR A 144 6.35 2.28 6.16
C TYR A 144 6.81 2.49 7.59
N GLY A 145 7.97 1.92 7.93
CA GLY A 145 8.65 2.15 9.19
C GLY A 145 9.59 3.34 9.15
N LYS A 146 10.07 3.76 10.30
CA LYS A 146 11.04 4.84 10.43
C LYS A 146 12.34 4.51 9.69
N GLY A 147 12.79 5.42 8.82
CA GLY A 147 14.05 5.29 8.08
C GLY A 147 14.02 4.30 6.91
N ASN A 148 12.88 3.68 6.60
CA ASN A 148 12.74 2.73 5.52
C ASN A 148 12.08 3.38 4.30
N SER A 149 12.72 3.28 3.14
CA SER A 149 12.14 3.67 1.85
C SER A 149 11.23 2.59 1.26
N GLN A 150 11.37 1.34 1.70
CA GLN A 150 10.54 0.22 1.28
C GLN A 150 9.41 0.00 2.29
N PRO A 151 8.20 -0.35 1.86
CA PRO A 151 7.11 -0.66 2.76
C PRO A 151 7.41 -1.92 3.58
N LEU A 152 7.12 -1.87 4.89
CA LEU A 152 7.18 -3.02 5.80
C LEU A 152 6.11 -4.06 5.48
N ALA A 153 4.96 -3.59 4.99
CA ALA A 153 3.86 -4.44 4.56
C ALA A 153 3.00 -3.73 3.52
N GLN A 154 2.40 -4.55 2.66
CA GLN A 154 1.42 -4.12 1.67
C GLN A 154 0.18 -4.99 1.83
N PHE A 155 -0.99 -4.35 1.81
CA PHE A 155 -2.26 -5.02 1.96
C PHE A 155 -3.18 -4.70 0.79
N ALA A 156 -3.73 -5.74 0.18
CA ALA A 156 -4.81 -5.63 -0.80
C ALA A 156 -6.14 -5.79 -0.07
N VAL A 157 -7.00 -4.78 -0.12
CA VAL A 157 -8.32 -4.77 0.50
C VAL A 157 -9.35 -5.17 -0.55
N GLY A 158 -9.97 -6.31 -0.36
CA GLY A 158 -10.94 -6.90 -1.27
C GLY A 158 -12.39 -6.58 -0.92
N ASP A 159 -13.26 -7.55 -1.18
CA ASP A 159 -14.71 -7.44 -1.04
C ASP A 159 -15.16 -7.53 0.42
N ILE A 160 -16.40 -7.08 0.68
CA ILE A 160 -17.10 -7.37 1.94
C ILE A 160 -17.42 -8.87 1.97
N ALA A 161 -17.18 -9.50 3.11
CA ALA A 161 -17.52 -10.89 3.30
C ALA A 161 -19.05 -11.11 3.33
N PRO A 162 -19.55 -12.33 3.09
CA PRO A 162 -20.99 -12.60 3.05
C PRO A 162 -21.74 -12.30 4.36
N ASP A 163 -21.04 -12.15 5.47
CA ASP A 163 -21.63 -11.74 6.75
C ASP A 163 -22.00 -10.25 6.80
N GLY A 164 -21.56 -9.45 5.81
CA GLY A 164 -21.78 -8.00 5.74
C GLY A 164 -21.04 -7.18 6.81
N LEU A 165 -20.24 -7.82 7.67
CA LEU A 165 -19.57 -7.18 8.81
C LEU A 165 -18.04 -7.23 8.68
N SER A 166 -17.52 -8.14 7.86
CA SER A 166 -16.10 -8.39 7.69
C SER A 166 -15.65 -8.02 6.28
N ARG A 167 -14.38 -7.67 6.13
CA ARG A 167 -13.72 -7.36 4.86
C ARG A 167 -12.56 -8.30 4.63
N TYR A 168 -12.42 -8.79 3.41
CA TYR A 168 -11.28 -9.60 3.03
C TYR A 168 -10.03 -8.73 2.83
N VAL A 169 -8.91 -9.19 3.37
CA VAL A 169 -7.62 -8.53 3.23
C VAL A 169 -6.54 -9.56 2.95
N LEU A 170 -5.72 -9.29 1.95
CA LEU A 170 -4.52 -10.06 1.63
C LEU A 170 -3.29 -9.23 1.96
N ARG A 171 -2.41 -9.73 2.81
CA ARG A 171 -1.05 -9.21 2.90
C ARG A 171 -0.26 -9.74 1.70
N VAL A 172 0.33 -8.84 0.92
CA VAL A 172 1.11 -9.21 -0.27
C VAL A 172 2.27 -10.12 0.15
N GLY A 173 2.43 -11.24 -0.56
CA GLY A 173 3.37 -12.30 -0.21
C GLY A 173 2.84 -13.37 0.74
N SER A 174 1.62 -13.22 1.31
CA SER A 174 0.95 -14.27 2.09
C SER A 174 0.21 -15.26 1.19
N ALA A 175 0.17 -16.51 1.61
CA ALA A 175 -0.66 -17.55 0.98
C ALA A 175 -2.12 -17.55 1.49
N SER A 176 -2.44 -16.68 2.45
CA SER A 176 -3.74 -16.65 3.11
C SER A 176 -4.39 -15.27 3.02
N VAL A 177 -5.67 -15.27 2.65
CA VAL A 177 -6.57 -14.12 2.80
C VAL A 177 -7.16 -14.17 4.20
N VAL A 178 -7.29 -13.02 4.84
CA VAL A 178 -7.87 -12.90 6.19
C VAL A 178 -9.10 -12.02 6.16
N THR A 179 -9.95 -12.11 7.18
CA THR A 179 -11.01 -11.12 7.41
C THR A 179 -10.68 -10.25 8.61
N ILE A 180 -11.04 -8.99 8.49
CA ILE A 180 -11.04 -7.99 9.56
C ILE A 180 -12.42 -7.32 9.61
N PRO A 181 -12.81 -6.68 10.71
CA PRO A 181 -14.06 -5.92 10.75
C PRO A 181 -14.11 -4.83 9.67
N ASP A 182 -15.19 -4.77 8.87
CA ASP A 182 -15.33 -3.84 7.74
C ASP A 182 -15.25 -2.37 8.16
N TYR A 183 -15.75 -2.02 9.34
CA TYR A 183 -15.72 -0.64 9.85
C TYR A 183 -14.30 -0.06 9.92
N GLN A 184 -13.25 -0.89 10.02
CA GLN A 184 -11.86 -0.44 10.00
C GLN A 184 -11.49 0.14 8.63
N ILE A 185 -11.96 -0.48 7.57
CA ILE A 185 -11.74 -0.01 6.20
C ILE A 185 -12.63 1.21 5.92
N THR A 186 -13.88 1.18 6.36
CA THR A 186 -14.79 2.34 6.25
C THR A 186 -14.20 3.57 6.92
N ASN A 187 -13.61 3.44 8.12
CA ASN A 187 -12.93 4.55 8.81
C ASN A 187 -11.77 5.14 7.99
N LEU A 188 -11.02 4.30 7.25
CA LEU A 188 -9.95 4.79 6.39
C LEU A 188 -10.49 5.53 5.16
N LEU A 189 -11.59 5.05 4.58
CA LEU A 189 -12.27 5.72 3.47
C LEU A 189 -12.81 7.08 3.91
N ASP A 190 -13.45 7.16 5.08
CA ASP A 190 -13.93 8.40 5.69
C ASP A 190 -12.77 9.37 5.99
N LEU A 191 -11.61 8.83 6.41
CA LEU A 191 -10.41 9.64 6.62
C LEU A 191 -9.94 10.27 5.30
N ILE A 192 -9.85 9.49 4.21
CA ILE A 192 -9.50 9.99 2.88
C ILE A 192 -10.45 11.10 2.45
N GLN A 193 -11.76 10.90 2.59
CA GLN A 193 -12.77 11.91 2.23
C GLN A 193 -12.61 13.18 3.06
N ALA A 194 -12.38 13.04 4.36
CA ALA A 194 -12.25 14.18 5.26
C ALA A 194 -11.02 15.06 4.99
N VAL A 195 -9.89 14.42 4.58
CA VAL A 195 -8.66 15.17 4.27
C VAL A 195 -8.61 15.62 2.81
N GLY A 196 -9.15 14.83 1.87
CA GLY A 196 -9.23 15.16 0.44
C GLY A 196 -10.26 16.25 0.10
N GLY A 197 -11.32 16.37 0.88
CA GLY A 197 -12.36 17.40 0.73
C GLY A 197 -11.97 18.80 1.28
N SER A 198 -10.87 18.90 2.02
CA SER A 198 -10.32 20.18 2.50
C SER A 198 -9.55 20.87 1.38
N LYS A 199 -10.27 21.32 0.33
CA LYS A 199 -9.74 22.19 -0.72
C LYS A 199 -9.15 23.42 -0.02
N ALA A 200 -7.86 23.69 -0.19
CA ALA A 200 -7.22 24.92 0.28
C ALA A 200 -8.10 26.12 -0.11
N PRO A 201 -8.29 27.13 0.78
CA PRO A 201 -9.08 28.28 0.44
C PRO A 201 -8.49 28.91 -0.82
N ALA A 202 -9.30 29.02 -1.85
CA ALA A 202 -8.93 29.73 -3.07
C ALA A 202 -8.45 31.12 -2.63
N ARG A 203 -7.17 31.45 -2.84
CA ARG A 203 -6.65 32.81 -2.70
C ARG A 203 -7.53 33.71 -3.56
N GLY A 204 -8.40 34.46 -2.92
CA GLY A 204 -9.11 35.52 -3.56
C GLY A 204 -8.07 36.46 -4.20
N ILE A 205 -8.07 36.52 -5.51
CA ILE A 205 -7.40 37.61 -6.23
C ILE A 205 -8.24 38.82 -5.96
N GLU A 206 -7.84 39.59 -4.98
CA GLU A 206 -8.38 40.94 -4.74
C GLU A 206 -7.87 41.79 -5.91
N ILE A 207 -8.72 41.97 -6.91
CA ILE A 207 -8.47 42.94 -7.98
C ILE A 207 -8.73 44.31 -7.36
N GLU A 208 -7.65 44.94 -6.92
CA GLU A 208 -7.67 46.36 -6.54
C GLU A 208 -7.95 47.20 -7.77
N ASN A 209 -9.22 47.58 -7.99
CA ASN A 209 -9.60 48.56 -8.97
C ASN A 209 -9.12 49.94 -8.48
N GLY A 210 -7.97 50.37 -8.96
CA GLY A 210 -7.52 51.75 -8.82
C GLY A 210 -8.48 52.72 -9.51
N ARG A 211 -8.87 53.70 -8.79
CA ARG A 211 -9.31 55.01 -9.28
C ARG A 211 -8.20 56.01 -9.12
#